data_6bf3d0511e109e551fbdd3dcfeb3ea3f
#
_entry.id   6bf3d0511e109e551fbdd3dcfeb3ea3f
#
_cell.length_a   1.000
_cell.length_b   1.000
_cell.length_c   1.000
_cell.angle_alpha   90.00
_cell.angle_beta   90.00
_cell.angle_gamma   90.00
#
_symmetry.space_group_name_H-M   'P 1'
#
loop_
_entity.id
_entity.type
_entity.pdbx_description
1 polymer ?
#
loop_
_entity_poly.entity_id
_entity_poly.type
_entity_poly.pdbx_seq_one_letter_code
_entity_poly.pdbx_strand_id
1 'polypeptide(L)'
;MKKQTVTALTIAFGLITIALVDTVAGTAVTEPDAKAISLVRAALTLTNPANPKTARIHAEGNLTLNNQGINPQQSTRTQRLIVDWKVDFQNRRFLQRSASYLGKDLMWCTETVTTREKRYELFCHSNAFSNYGPPQTDGPWFYRMDTTYPDPHWHLARALEQSSSLHWEGETVLAGQREDVISYSDEFKNHHRLFLNSATHLLREVSLDAQLTRFQEGFMPRMVFENYRRKGPYWSPTKVTIVQASWTIITSDLQSIERDFDGALSGADFAPPTVAIEFAQKGFDFRVSKVAPAVYFIENASFDYNSMFVVFTDYVLVVEAPSSDNTSTKVMAAIHEIAPGKPIRYIVPTHFHEDHIGGLRAYLREGATVVTTPGNFRFMEMFMKKLKATDPQVKLPALEVIADKRRFSDGTVTLDLFNVPSTHVDEMVVAFIPSDGIVYAADGLTRDFGPWRRPTIDERSLVRQFKQLGLDIRTVLPGHGPAATQQDVEQYWRLIDQ
;
A
#
# COMPACT_ATOMS: atom_id res chain seq x y z
N MET A 1 29.98 14.01 -47.03
CA MET A 1 29.75 14.98 -45.94
C MET A 1 28.31 15.46 -45.99
N LYS A 2 27.42 14.91 -45.19
CA LYS A 2 26.11 15.49 -44.87
C LYS A 2 25.88 15.23 -43.36
N LYS A 3 25.87 16.32 -42.60
CA LYS A 3 25.56 16.32 -41.18
C LYS A 3 24.07 16.05 -41.02
N GLN A 4 23.67 14.99 -40.31
CA GLN A 4 22.32 14.81 -39.82
C GLN A 4 22.25 15.42 -38.43
N THR A 5 21.40 16.41 -38.27
CA THR A 5 21.07 17.05 -37.01
C THR A 5 20.06 16.17 -36.28
N VAL A 6 20.44 15.64 -35.12
CA VAL A 6 19.54 14.93 -34.23
C VAL A 6 18.89 15.98 -33.32
N THR A 7 17.60 16.16 -33.46
CA THR A 7 16.81 17.04 -32.59
C THR A 7 16.47 16.26 -31.31
N ALA A 8 17.10 16.62 -30.21
CA ALA A 8 16.75 16.11 -28.90
C ALA A 8 15.48 16.78 -28.38
N LEU A 9 14.46 15.99 -28.12
CA LEU A 9 13.24 16.44 -27.46
C LEU A 9 13.50 16.53 -25.97
N THR A 10 13.73 17.72 -25.46
CA THR A 10 13.92 17.99 -24.02
C THR A 10 12.54 18.10 -23.37
N ILE A 11 12.16 17.10 -22.58
CA ILE A 11 11.01 17.19 -21.68
C ILE A 11 11.49 17.93 -20.43
N ALA A 12 11.06 19.19 -20.31
CA ALA A 12 11.34 20.03 -19.16
C ALA A 12 10.48 19.58 -17.96
N PHE A 13 11.08 18.86 -17.01
CA PHE A 13 10.55 18.74 -15.66
C PHE A 13 10.84 20.05 -14.94
N GLY A 14 9.79 20.80 -14.64
CA GLY A 14 9.88 22.02 -13.82
C GLY A 14 10.27 21.66 -12.38
N LEU A 15 11.54 21.81 -12.06
CA LEU A 15 12.06 21.86 -10.70
C LEU A 15 11.60 23.17 -10.06
N ILE A 16 10.63 23.15 -9.19
CA ILE A 16 10.34 24.26 -8.28
C ILE A 16 11.38 24.18 -7.17
N THR A 17 12.36 25.07 -7.22
CA THR A 17 13.33 25.29 -6.15
C THR A 17 12.63 26.08 -5.05
N ILE A 18 12.23 25.45 -3.97
CA ILE A 18 11.77 26.12 -2.76
C ILE A 18 13.02 26.50 -1.97
N ALA A 19 13.27 27.79 -1.87
CA ALA A 19 14.28 28.33 -0.98
C ALA A 19 13.79 28.14 0.48
N LEU A 20 14.45 27.27 1.24
CA LEU A 20 14.32 27.19 2.68
C LEU A 20 14.93 28.45 3.31
N VAL A 21 14.08 29.30 3.86
CA VAL A 21 14.49 30.33 4.80
C VAL A 21 14.20 29.81 6.21
N ASP A 22 15.24 29.31 6.87
CA ASP A 22 15.21 29.05 8.31
C ASP A 22 15.13 30.38 9.07
N THR A 23 13.94 30.71 9.57
CA THR A 23 13.80 31.65 10.66
C THR A 23 13.09 30.97 11.82
N VAL A 24 13.86 30.59 12.84
CA VAL A 24 13.32 30.27 14.15
C VAL A 24 12.69 31.55 14.71
N ALA A 25 11.37 31.66 14.62
CA ALA A 25 10.60 32.71 15.28
C ALA A 25 9.71 32.04 16.34
N GLY A 26 9.76 32.62 17.54
CA GLY A 26 8.97 32.18 18.69
C GLY A 26 7.48 32.16 18.36
N THR A 27 6.74 31.28 19.03
CA THR A 27 5.30 31.10 18.91
C THR A 27 4.53 32.35 19.34
N ALA A 28 4.42 33.32 18.43
CA ALA A 28 3.37 34.32 18.54
C ALA A 28 2.04 33.62 18.22
N VAL A 29 1.07 33.76 19.10
CA VAL A 29 -0.32 33.34 18.79
C VAL A 29 -0.76 34.28 17.66
N THR A 30 -0.71 33.83 16.44
CA THR A 30 -1.17 34.59 15.28
C THR A 30 -2.70 34.65 15.35
N GLU A 31 -3.27 35.84 15.19
CA GLU A 31 -4.72 35.97 15.05
C GLU A 31 -5.19 35.13 13.84
N PRO A 32 -6.38 34.49 13.95
CA PRO A 32 -6.91 33.68 12.86
C PRO A 32 -7.01 34.48 11.55
N ASP A 33 -6.55 33.91 10.45
CA ASP A 33 -6.59 34.55 9.13
C ASP A 33 -8.03 34.69 8.64
N ALA A 34 -8.58 35.89 8.74
CA ALA A 34 -9.96 36.21 8.37
C ALA A 34 -10.26 35.93 6.89
N LYS A 35 -9.27 36.11 5.99
CA LYS A 35 -9.42 35.81 4.57
C LYS A 35 -9.53 34.30 4.35
N ALA A 36 -8.64 33.51 4.94
CA ALA A 36 -8.68 32.06 4.86
C ALA A 36 -10.01 31.50 5.38
N ILE A 37 -10.46 31.96 6.55
CA ILE A 37 -11.75 31.55 7.14
C ILE A 37 -12.92 31.90 6.23
N SER A 38 -12.92 33.11 5.64
CA SER A 38 -13.98 33.56 4.75
C SER A 38 -14.10 32.69 3.50
N LEU A 39 -12.96 32.38 2.89
CA LEU A 39 -12.90 31.53 1.68
C LEU A 39 -13.38 30.11 1.98
N VAL A 40 -12.92 29.50 3.07
CA VAL A 40 -13.35 28.13 3.45
C VAL A 40 -14.85 28.10 3.79
N ARG A 41 -15.39 29.12 4.46
CA ARG A 41 -16.84 29.22 4.73
C ARG A 41 -17.65 29.36 3.44
N ALA A 42 -17.19 30.16 2.50
CA ALA A 42 -17.85 30.32 1.19
C ALA A 42 -17.88 28.97 0.46
N ALA A 43 -16.76 28.27 0.41
CA ALA A 43 -16.65 26.93 -0.20
C ALA A 43 -17.58 25.92 0.47
N LEU A 44 -17.61 25.90 1.80
CA LEU A 44 -18.48 24.98 2.58
C LEU A 44 -19.95 25.24 2.30
N THR A 45 -20.37 26.52 2.24
CA THR A 45 -21.75 26.91 1.92
C THR A 45 -22.19 26.43 0.54
N LEU A 46 -21.25 26.41 -0.43
CA LEU A 46 -21.52 25.92 -1.78
C LEU A 46 -21.63 24.39 -1.85
N THR A 47 -20.89 23.69 -1.03
CA THR A 47 -20.79 22.21 -1.11
C THR A 47 -21.78 21.51 -0.17
N ASN A 48 -22.02 22.03 1.01
CA ASN A 48 -23.09 21.55 1.90
C ASN A 48 -23.40 22.54 3.04
N PRO A 49 -24.43 23.35 2.93
CA PRO A 49 -24.80 24.33 3.96
C PRO A 49 -25.43 23.70 5.22
N ALA A 50 -25.90 22.45 5.14
CA ALA A 50 -26.70 21.84 6.20
C ALA A 50 -25.91 21.21 7.34
N ASN A 51 -24.58 21.09 7.19
CA ASN A 51 -23.68 20.41 8.13
C ASN A 51 -24.22 19.03 8.57
N PRO A 52 -24.17 18.01 7.69
CA PRO A 52 -24.84 16.74 7.90
C PRO A 52 -24.30 16.01 9.12
N LYS A 53 -25.17 15.30 9.85
CA LYS A 53 -24.78 14.45 10.97
C LYS A 53 -24.29 13.10 10.50
N THR A 54 -24.84 12.61 9.40
CA THR A 54 -24.50 11.32 8.79
C THR A 54 -24.40 11.46 7.28
N ALA A 55 -23.67 10.53 6.67
CA ALA A 55 -23.61 10.40 5.22
C ALA A 55 -23.51 8.94 4.78
N ARG A 56 -24.09 8.66 3.61
CA ARG A 56 -23.82 7.46 2.82
C ARG A 56 -23.29 7.89 1.47
N ILE A 57 -22.21 7.27 1.03
CA ILE A 57 -21.66 7.51 -0.31
C ILE A 57 -21.46 6.16 -0.97
N HIS A 58 -21.94 6.04 -2.19
CA HIS A 58 -21.61 4.96 -3.11
C HIS A 58 -20.82 5.55 -4.27
N ALA A 59 -19.71 4.90 -4.64
CA ALA A 59 -18.94 5.34 -5.78
C ALA A 59 -18.37 4.16 -6.56
N GLU A 60 -18.34 4.30 -7.88
CA GLU A 60 -17.69 3.40 -8.81
C GLU A 60 -16.59 4.11 -9.59
N GLY A 61 -15.57 3.37 -9.97
CA GLY A 61 -14.45 3.91 -10.74
C GLY A 61 -13.37 2.88 -11.01
N ASN A 62 -12.14 3.36 -11.08
CA ASN A 62 -10.96 2.54 -11.33
C ASN A 62 -9.94 2.70 -10.20
N LEU A 63 -9.34 1.59 -9.80
CA LEU A 63 -8.18 1.52 -8.94
C LEU A 63 -6.97 1.23 -9.83
N THR A 64 -6.00 2.13 -9.82
CA THR A 64 -4.74 1.97 -10.55
C THR A 64 -3.61 1.80 -9.55
N LEU A 65 -2.90 0.68 -9.66
CA LEU A 65 -1.78 0.30 -8.83
C LEU A 65 -0.51 0.40 -9.67
N ASN A 66 0.33 1.41 -9.40
CA ASN A 66 1.62 1.55 -10.07
C ASN A 66 2.65 0.63 -9.40
N ASN A 67 3.56 0.06 -10.19
CA ASN A 67 4.53 -0.96 -9.76
C ASN A 67 3.92 -2.27 -9.21
N GLN A 68 2.65 -2.53 -9.54
CA GLN A 68 1.92 -3.75 -9.21
C GLN A 68 1.32 -4.40 -10.47
N GLY A 69 1.97 -4.19 -11.61
CA GLY A 69 1.55 -4.76 -12.88
C GLY A 69 2.06 -6.18 -13.10
N ILE A 70 1.79 -6.71 -14.27
CA ILE A 70 2.09 -8.12 -14.59
C ILE A 70 3.58 -8.36 -14.89
N ASN A 71 4.29 -7.34 -15.36
CA ASN A 71 5.74 -7.35 -15.60
C ASN A 71 6.28 -5.91 -15.54
N PRO A 72 7.62 -5.71 -15.51
CA PRO A 72 8.22 -4.38 -15.43
C PRO A 72 7.90 -3.43 -16.61
N GLN A 73 7.56 -3.96 -17.79
CA GLN A 73 7.16 -3.17 -18.96
C GLN A 73 5.69 -2.76 -18.89
N GLN A 74 4.88 -3.53 -18.20
CA GLN A 74 3.47 -3.29 -17.89
C GLN A 74 3.31 -3.19 -16.37
N SER A 75 4.03 -2.25 -15.77
CA SER A 75 4.15 -2.12 -14.31
C SER A 75 2.89 -1.57 -13.63
N THR A 76 1.88 -1.16 -14.39
CA THR A 76 0.64 -0.62 -13.86
C THR A 76 -0.50 -1.61 -14.02
N ARG A 77 -1.25 -1.85 -12.94
CA ARG A 77 -2.45 -2.66 -12.92
C ARG A 77 -3.66 -1.78 -12.67
N THR A 78 -4.67 -1.87 -13.53
CA THR A 78 -5.94 -1.17 -13.36
C THR A 78 -7.07 -2.15 -13.12
N GLN A 79 -7.90 -1.88 -12.12
CA GLN A 79 -9.02 -2.71 -11.68
C GLN A 79 -10.27 -1.83 -11.56
N ARG A 80 -11.45 -2.38 -11.83
CA ARG A 80 -12.71 -1.70 -11.51
C ARG A 80 -12.82 -1.62 -9.99
N LEU A 81 -13.19 -0.45 -9.47
CA LEU A 81 -13.35 -0.19 -8.04
C LEU A 81 -14.78 0.15 -7.72
N ILE A 82 -15.31 -0.45 -6.67
CA ILE A 82 -16.59 -0.08 -6.05
C ILE A 82 -16.29 0.24 -4.59
N VAL A 83 -16.77 1.38 -4.11
CA VAL A 83 -16.59 1.79 -2.71
C VAL A 83 -17.88 2.35 -2.12
N ASP A 84 -18.20 1.88 -0.92
CA ASP A 84 -19.32 2.37 -0.11
C ASP A 84 -18.81 2.95 1.19
N TRP A 85 -19.32 4.11 1.58
CA TRP A 85 -19.05 4.70 2.88
C TRP A 85 -20.35 4.91 3.65
N LYS A 86 -20.28 4.64 4.95
CA LYS A 86 -21.25 5.12 5.95
C LYS A 86 -20.48 5.96 6.96
N VAL A 87 -20.94 7.14 7.25
CA VAL A 87 -20.27 8.09 8.13
C VAL A 87 -21.23 8.64 9.16
N ASP A 88 -20.84 8.62 10.42
CA ASP A 88 -21.49 9.29 11.53
C ASP A 88 -20.52 10.36 12.04
N PHE A 89 -20.69 11.59 11.56
CA PHE A 89 -19.82 12.72 11.90
C PHE A 89 -19.92 13.08 13.38
N GLN A 90 -21.11 12.97 13.95
CA GLN A 90 -21.37 13.32 15.34
C GLN A 90 -20.63 12.40 16.32
N ASN A 91 -20.69 11.09 16.08
CA ASN A 91 -20.04 10.09 16.93
C ASN A 91 -18.65 9.69 16.42
N ARG A 92 -18.18 10.32 15.33
CA ARG A 92 -16.86 10.04 14.70
C ARG A 92 -16.68 8.56 14.42
N ARG A 93 -17.63 7.97 13.69
CA ARG A 93 -17.61 6.59 13.24
C ARG A 93 -17.71 6.52 11.74
N PHE A 94 -17.02 5.57 11.17
CA PHE A 94 -16.87 5.44 9.73
C PHE A 94 -16.80 3.96 9.35
N LEU A 95 -17.54 3.57 8.34
CA LEU A 95 -17.44 2.29 7.70
C LEU A 95 -17.16 2.52 6.22
N GLN A 96 -16.13 1.88 5.70
CA GLN A 96 -15.82 1.82 4.27
C GLN A 96 -15.81 0.37 3.82
N ARG A 97 -16.53 0.07 2.75
CA ARG A 97 -16.39 -1.17 1.99
C ARG A 97 -15.77 -0.83 0.66
N SER A 98 -14.74 -1.55 0.25
CA SER A 98 -14.17 -1.41 -1.08
C SER A 98 -13.95 -2.79 -1.70
N ALA A 99 -14.28 -2.90 -2.98
CA ALA A 99 -14.07 -4.10 -3.76
C ALA A 99 -13.47 -3.75 -5.12
N SER A 100 -12.43 -4.46 -5.53
CA SER A 100 -11.81 -4.29 -6.83
C SER A 100 -11.91 -5.56 -7.67
N TYR A 101 -12.06 -5.38 -8.97
CA TYR A 101 -12.33 -6.46 -9.91
C TYR A 101 -11.43 -6.36 -11.14
N LEU A 102 -10.89 -7.49 -11.58
CA LEU A 102 -10.26 -7.65 -12.89
C LEU A 102 -11.23 -8.44 -13.80
N GLY A 103 -11.87 -7.72 -14.72
CA GLY A 103 -13.01 -8.28 -15.44
C GLY A 103 -14.15 -8.60 -14.46
N LYS A 104 -14.53 -9.89 -14.37
CA LYS A 104 -15.55 -10.38 -13.43
C LYS A 104 -14.98 -10.94 -12.12
N ASP A 105 -13.66 -11.12 -12.05
CA ASP A 105 -13.00 -11.74 -10.91
C ASP A 105 -12.75 -10.71 -9.81
N LEU A 106 -13.21 -11.03 -8.58
CA LEU A 106 -12.92 -10.25 -7.39
C LEU A 106 -11.44 -10.42 -7.06
N MET A 107 -10.70 -9.31 -7.09
CA MET A 107 -9.27 -9.30 -6.78
C MET A 107 -9.05 -9.00 -5.31
N TRP A 108 -9.77 -8.02 -4.80
CA TRP A 108 -9.58 -7.55 -3.44
C TRP A 108 -10.87 -6.96 -2.90
N CYS A 109 -11.15 -7.21 -1.63
CA CYS A 109 -12.30 -6.66 -0.96
C CYS A 109 -11.96 -6.37 0.50
N THR A 110 -12.26 -5.17 0.98
CA THR A 110 -12.11 -4.82 2.38
C THR A 110 -13.36 -4.16 2.93
N GLU A 111 -13.59 -4.39 4.22
CA GLU A 111 -14.49 -3.60 5.04
C GLU A 111 -13.67 -3.00 6.18
N THR A 112 -13.63 -1.69 6.26
CA THR A 112 -12.93 -0.96 7.33
C THR A 112 -13.94 -0.27 8.22
N VAL A 113 -13.93 -0.61 9.51
CA VAL A 113 -14.68 0.12 10.54
C VAL A 113 -13.69 0.93 11.37
N THR A 114 -13.93 2.22 11.45
CA THR A 114 -13.08 3.14 12.22
C THR A 114 -13.93 3.91 13.22
N THR A 115 -13.46 3.99 14.45
CA THR A 115 -14.03 4.80 15.53
C THR A 115 -12.98 5.82 15.99
N ARG A 116 -13.27 6.60 17.00
CA ARG A 116 -12.29 7.51 17.62
C ARG A 116 -11.05 6.78 18.13
N GLU A 117 -11.22 5.53 18.59
CA GLU A 117 -10.20 4.82 19.35
C GLU A 117 -9.56 3.69 18.56
N LYS A 118 -10.30 3.06 17.64
CA LYS A 118 -9.89 1.81 17.00
C LYS A 118 -10.28 1.77 15.54
N ARG A 119 -9.45 1.09 14.77
CA ARG A 119 -9.74 0.70 13.39
C ARG A 119 -9.73 -0.82 13.30
N TYR A 120 -10.72 -1.35 12.63
CA TYR A 120 -10.82 -2.77 12.28
C TYR A 120 -10.88 -2.86 10.76
N GLU A 121 -10.12 -3.77 10.19
CA GLU A 121 -10.15 -4.03 8.75
C GLU A 121 -10.43 -5.51 8.52
N LEU A 122 -11.47 -5.77 7.73
CA LEU A 122 -11.88 -7.09 7.29
C LEU A 122 -11.52 -7.23 5.81
N PHE A 123 -10.84 -8.30 5.48
CA PHE A 123 -10.74 -8.77 4.10
C PHE A 123 -11.95 -9.65 3.80
N CYS A 124 -12.95 -9.14 3.08
CA CYS A 124 -14.26 -9.77 2.95
C CYS A 124 -14.27 -11.08 2.15
N HIS A 125 -13.23 -11.39 1.42
CA HIS A 125 -13.09 -12.68 0.76
C HIS A 125 -12.46 -13.77 1.64
N SER A 126 -11.95 -13.40 2.81
CA SER A 126 -11.27 -14.29 3.74
C SER A 126 -11.92 -14.37 5.11
N ASN A 127 -12.89 -13.52 5.41
CA ASN A 127 -13.39 -13.29 6.77
C ASN A 127 -12.26 -12.98 7.77
N ALA A 128 -11.15 -12.44 7.27
CA ALA A 128 -10.02 -12.08 8.10
C ALA A 128 -10.11 -10.61 8.53
N PHE A 129 -9.74 -10.35 9.76
CA PHE A 129 -9.67 -9.01 10.31
C PHE A 129 -8.25 -8.71 10.74
N SER A 130 -7.69 -7.61 10.28
CA SER A 130 -6.49 -7.04 10.85
C SER A 130 -6.87 -5.86 11.74
N ASN A 131 -6.38 -5.84 12.96
CA ASN A 131 -6.38 -4.65 13.79
C ASN A 131 -5.05 -3.94 13.60
N TYR A 132 -5.09 -2.80 12.98
CA TYR A 132 -3.99 -1.85 13.14
C TYR A 132 -4.11 -1.31 14.56
N GLY A 133 -3.26 -1.79 15.48
CA GLY A 133 -3.29 -1.55 16.90
C GLY A 133 -3.61 -0.11 17.36
N PRO A 134 -3.54 0.21 18.64
CA PRO A 134 -3.89 1.54 19.10
C PRO A 134 -3.10 2.56 18.27
N PRO A 135 -3.75 3.60 17.76
CA PRO A 135 -3.09 4.58 16.94
C PRO A 135 -1.91 5.16 17.73
N GLN A 136 -0.72 4.97 17.22
CA GLN A 136 0.39 5.76 17.70
C GLN A 136 0.16 7.17 17.16
N THR A 137 -0.32 8.07 18.01
CA THR A 137 -0.45 9.52 17.81
C THR A 137 -1.52 10.03 16.84
N ASP A 138 -1.93 9.28 15.83
CA ASP A 138 -2.80 9.79 14.77
C ASP A 138 -4.10 9.01 14.82
N GLY A 139 -5.16 9.60 15.31
CA GLY A 139 -6.45 8.93 15.41
C GLY A 139 -6.83 8.29 14.06
N PRO A 140 -7.00 6.94 13.96
CA PRO A 140 -7.25 6.24 12.70
C PRO A 140 -8.43 6.82 11.94
N TRP A 141 -9.37 7.43 12.67
CA TRP A 141 -10.51 8.12 12.11
C TRP A 141 -10.12 9.25 11.16
N PHE A 142 -9.35 10.24 11.64
CA PHE A 142 -9.04 11.44 10.86
C PHE A 142 -8.18 11.11 9.66
N TYR A 143 -7.09 10.38 9.86
CA TYR A 143 -6.22 10.00 8.77
C TYR A 143 -6.97 9.31 7.62
N ARG A 144 -7.85 8.36 7.95
CA ARG A 144 -8.60 7.63 6.92
C ARG A 144 -9.60 8.53 6.20
N MET A 145 -10.30 9.40 6.93
CA MET A 145 -11.22 10.37 6.33
C MET A 145 -10.47 11.37 5.45
N ASP A 146 -9.35 11.92 5.94
CA ASP A 146 -8.58 12.92 5.22
C ASP A 146 -7.93 12.37 3.94
N THR A 147 -7.68 11.07 3.87
CA THR A 147 -7.02 10.44 2.72
C THR A 147 -7.92 9.65 1.79
N THR A 148 -9.14 9.29 2.19
CA THR A 148 -10.01 8.41 1.39
C THR A 148 -11.44 8.87 1.23
N TYR A 149 -11.93 9.78 2.06
CA TYR A 149 -13.34 10.17 2.01
C TYR A 149 -13.58 11.20 0.89
N PRO A 150 -14.37 10.87 -0.15
CA PRO A 150 -14.41 11.60 -1.41
C PRO A 150 -15.41 12.76 -1.39
N ASP A 151 -15.57 13.47 -0.29
CA ASP A 151 -16.52 14.57 -0.18
C ASP A 151 -15.85 15.88 0.28
N PRO A 152 -15.98 16.99 -0.48
CA PRO A 152 -15.45 18.29 -0.13
C PRO A 152 -15.90 18.82 1.22
N HIS A 153 -17.14 18.49 1.62
CA HIS A 153 -17.71 18.97 2.89
C HIS A 153 -16.84 18.60 4.08
N TRP A 154 -16.36 17.33 4.14
CA TRP A 154 -15.49 16.87 5.21
C TRP A 154 -14.24 17.74 5.35
N HIS A 155 -13.53 17.93 4.25
CA HIS A 155 -12.26 18.67 4.25
C HIS A 155 -12.41 20.14 4.62
N LEU A 156 -13.49 20.77 4.14
CA LEU A 156 -13.79 22.17 4.45
C LEU A 156 -14.26 22.36 5.90
N ALA A 157 -15.13 21.47 6.40
CA ALA A 157 -15.56 21.49 7.79
C ALA A 157 -14.39 21.24 8.74
N ARG A 158 -13.53 20.28 8.39
CA ARG A 158 -12.31 19.95 9.13
C ARG A 158 -11.35 21.13 9.23
N ALA A 159 -11.15 21.87 8.14
CA ALA A 159 -10.33 23.06 8.13
C ALA A 159 -10.91 24.17 9.05
N LEU A 160 -12.24 24.35 9.09
CA LEU A 160 -12.86 25.32 10.00
C LEU A 160 -12.77 24.91 11.48
N GLU A 161 -12.77 23.62 11.81
CA GLU A 161 -12.48 23.14 13.17
C GLU A 161 -11.08 23.57 13.62
N GLN A 162 -10.14 23.71 12.70
CA GLN A 162 -8.75 24.15 12.93
C GLN A 162 -8.54 25.64 12.60
N SER A 163 -9.55 26.46 12.75
CA SER A 163 -9.58 27.87 12.32
C SER A 163 -8.42 28.72 12.86
N SER A 164 -7.88 28.38 14.02
CA SER A 164 -6.71 29.07 14.61
C SER A 164 -5.41 28.86 13.85
N SER A 165 -5.32 27.80 13.03
CA SER A 165 -4.13 27.50 12.19
C SER A 165 -4.37 27.76 10.70
N LEU A 166 -5.59 28.18 10.31
CA LEU A 166 -5.87 28.51 8.92
C LEU A 166 -5.05 29.70 8.46
N HIS A 167 -4.43 29.56 7.30
CA HIS A 167 -3.61 30.60 6.68
C HIS A 167 -3.80 30.62 5.16
N TRP A 168 -4.00 31.82 4.59
CA TRP A 168 -4.04 32.00 3.14
C TRP A 168 -2.60 32.19 2.63
N GLU A 169 -2.10 31.25 1.85
CA GLU A 169 -0.73 31.25 1.30
C GLU A 169 -0.59 32.11 0.04
N GLY A 170 -1.70 32.54 -0.57
CA GLY A 170 -1.70 33.25 -1.84
C GLY A 170 -2.49 32.54 -2.93
N GLU A 171 -2.28 32.96 -4.17
CA GLU A 171 -2.88 32.36 -5.33
C GLU A 171 -1.83 31.54 -6.11
N THR A 172 -2.27 30.46 -6.73
CA THR A 172 -1.48 29.68 -7.67
C THR A 172 -2.28 29.36 -8.94
N VAL A 173 -1.63 28.75 -9.93
CA VAL A 173 -2.30 28.26 -11.13
C VAL A 173 -2.17 26.76 -11.21
N LEU A 174 -3.28 26.04 -11.12
CA LEU A 174 -3.36 24.61 -11.31
C LEU A 174 -4.17 24.28 -12.57
N ALA A 175 -3.59 23.54 -13.49
CA ALA A 175 -4.20 23.16 -14.77
C ALA A 175 -4.86 24.35 -15.50
N GLY A 176 -4.22 25.52 -15.49
CA GLY A 176 -4.66 26.73 -16.18
C GLY A 176 -5.74 27.54 -15.45
N GLN A 177 -6.12 27.18 -14.23
CA GLN A 177 -7.09 27.92 -13.41
C GLN A 177 -6.41 28.52 -12.19
N ARG A 178 -6.88 29.71 -11.76
CA ARG A 178 -6.42 30.36 -10.54
C ARG A 178 -7.07 29.70 -9.32
N GLU A 179 -6.27 29.37 -8.34
CA GLU A 179 -6.70 28.74 -7.11
C GLU A 179 -6.16 29.54 -5.91
N ASP A 180 -7.02 29.85 -4.95
CA ASP A 180 -6.61 30.32 -3.63
C ASP A 180 -6.07 29.14 -2.85
N VAL A 181 -4.85 29.28 -2.30
CA VAL A 181 -4.20 28.24 -1.50
C VAL A 181 -4.37 28.57 -0.02
N ILE A 182 -4.97 27.64 0.71
CA ILE A 182 -5.18 27.76 2.15
C ILE A 182 -4.56 26.56 2.84
N SER A 183 -3.71 26.82 3.84
CA SER A 183 -3.14 25.77 4.67
C SER A 183 -3.69 25.79 6.08
N TYR A 184 -3.60 24.64 6.74
CA TYR A 184 -3.85 24.50 8.18
C TYR A 184 -3.07 23.31 8.73
N SER A 185 -2.88 23.28 10.05
CA SER A 185 -2.38 22.12 10.76
C SER A 185 -3.51 21.50 11.59
N ASP A 186 -3.64 20.19 11.51
CA ASP A 186 -4.58 19.46 12.35
C ASP A 186 -4.01 19.24 13.77
N GLU A 187 -4.80 18.64 14.66
CA GLU A 187 -4.42 18.34 16.05
C GLU A 187 -3.24 17.35 16.16
N PHE A 188 -2.93 16.64 15.07
CA PHE A 188 -1.81 15.71 14.98
C PHE A 188 -0.57 16.34 14.33
N LYS A 189 -0.63 17.64 14.03
CA LYS A 189 0.42 18.43 13.36
C LYS A 189 0.67 18.03 11.91
N ASN A 190 -0.29 17.36 11.26
CA ASN A 190 -0.22 17.18 9.83
C ASN A 190 -0.55 18.48 9.12
N HIS A 191 0.17 18.79 8.06
CA HIS A 191 -0.05 19.96 7.23
C HIS A 191 -1.00 19.63 6.09
N HIS A 192 -2.09 20.40 6.01
CA HIS A 192 -3.08 20.30 4.93
C HIS A 192 -3.04 21.55 4.07
N ARG A 193 -3.23 21.37 2.75
CA ARG A 193 -3.48 22.46 1.81
C ARG A 193 -4.78 22.21 1.08
N LEU A 194 -5.60 23.25 1.02
CA LEU A 194 -6.84 23.32 0.25
C LEU A 194 -6.62 24.27 -0.93
N PHE A 195 -6.98 23.83 -2.12
CA PHE A 195 -6.94 24.64 -3.34
C PHE A 195 -8.37 24.94 -3.73
N LEU A 196 -8.77 26.21 -3.57
CA LEU A 196 -10.12 26.70 -3.89
C LEU A 196 -10.07 27.48 -5.19
N ASN A 197 -10.93 27.13 -6.15
CA ASN A 197 -11.00 27.91 -7.39
C ASN A 197 -11.36 29.36 -7.08
N SER A 198 -10.51 30.32 -7.47
CA SER A 198 -10.64 31.72 -7.07
C SER A 198 -11.91 32.40 -7.63
N ALA A 199 -12.50 31.88 -8.72
CA ALA A 199 -13.71 32.42 -9.31
C ALA A 199 -15.00 31.80 -8.76
N THR A 200 -14.98 30.49 -8.47
CA THR A 200 -16.19 29.75 -8.06
C THR A 200 -16.19 29.39 -6.57
N HIS A 201 -15.06 29.51 -5.89
CA HIS A 201 -14.80 29.06 -4.52
C HIS A 201 -15.04 27.57 -4.28
N LEU A 202 -15.18 26.76 -5.32
CA LEU A 202 -15.29 25.31 -5.16
C LEU A 202 -13.95 24.70 -4.84
N LEU A 203 -13.92 23.73 -3.93
CA LEU A 203 -12.71 23.00 -3.56
C LEU A 203 -12.26 22.13 -4.74
N ARG A 204 -11.06 22.36 -5.23
CA ARG A 204 -10.48 21.61 -6.33
C ARG A 204 -9.57 20.49 -5.87
N GLU A 205 -8.71 20.77 -4.91
CA GLU A 205 -7.74 19.79 -4.43
C GLU A 205 -7.51 19.93 -2.93
N VAL A 206 -7.29 18.80 -2.29
CA VAL A 206 -6.71 18.70 -0.94
C VAL A 206 -5.41 17.94 -1.03
N SER A 207 -4.34 18.47 -0.46
CA SER A 207 -3.09 17.73 -0.24
C SER A 207 -2.77 17.64 1.23
N LEU A 208 -2.20 16.51 1.65
CA LEU A 208 -1.84 16.23 3.03
C LEU A 208 -0.34 15.94 3.10
N ASP A 209 0.40 16.82 3.76
CA ASP A 209 1.79 16.57 4.15
C ASP A 209 1.77 15.86 5.51
N ALA A 210 1.59 14.55 5.47
CA ALA A 210 1.61 13.72 6.66
C ALA A 210 3.04 13.21 6.89
N GLN A 211 3.59 13.46 8.08
CA GLN A 211 4.84 12.82 8.52
C GLN A 211 4.72 11.28 8.62
N LEU A 212 3.54 10.77 8.35
CA LEU A 212 3.14 9.36 8.37
C LEU A 212 3.64 8.52 7.20
N THR A 213 4.31 9.10 6.24
CA THR A 213 4.91 8.34 5.15
C THR A 213 6.12 7.54 5.64
N ARG A 214 5.88 6.58 6.52
CA ARG A 214 6.88 5.55 6.87
C ARG A 214 7.42 4.82 5.63
N PHE A 215 6.84 5.08 4.47
CA PHE A 215 7.00 4.27 3.28
C PHE A 215 7.60 5.01 2.07
N GLN A 216 7.43 6.32 1.96
CA GLN A 216 8.08 7.12 0.91
C GLN A 216 8.32 8.56 1.40
N GLU A 217 9.57 8.94 1.58
CA GLU A 217 9.91 10.34 1.84
C GLU A 217 9.47 11.23 0.67
N GLY A 218 8.73 12.30 0.98
CA GLY A 218 8.34 13.32 0.01
C GLY A 218 7.05 13.05 -0.78
N PHE A 219 6.25 12.06 -0.41
CA PHE A 219 4.95 11.86 -1.04
C PHE A 219 3.82 12.49 -0.23
N MET A 220 3.00 13.30 -0.91
CA MET A 220 1.82 13.91 -0.32
C MET A 220 0.55 13.24 -0.88
N PRO A 221 -0.24 12.53 -0.05
CA PRO A 221 -1.58 12.11 -0.45
C PRO A 221 -2.39 13.32 -0.91
N ARG A 222 -3.15 13.14 -1.99
CA ARG A 222 -3.99 14.21 -2.50
C ARG A 222 -5.32 13.69 -3.01
N MET A 223 -6.31 14.56 -2.98
CA MET A 223 -7.63 14.30 -3.50
C MET A 223 -8.05 15.45 -4.40
N VAL A 224 -8.42 15.13 -5.63
CA VAL A 224 -8.81 16.11 -6.65
C VAL A 224 -10.29 15.96 -6.94
N PHE A 225 -11.03 17.06 -6.86
CA PHE A 225 -12.48 17.13 -7.06
C PHE A 225 -12.77 17.83 -8.39
N GLU A 226 -13.51 17.17 -9.27
CA GLU A 226 -13.77 17.64 -10.62
C GLU A 226 -15.24 17.46 -11.02
N ASN A 227 -15.60 18.13 -12.12
CA ASN A 227 -16.90 17.98 -12.76
C ASN A 227 -18.08 18.25 -11.82
N TYR A 228 -17.99 19.38 -11.10
CA TYR A 228 -19.05 19.79 -10.18
C TYR A 228 -20.39 19.97 -10.88
N ARG A 229 -21.42 19.40 -10.29
CA ARG A 229 -22.82 19.57 -10.71
C ARG A 229 -23.67 20.02 -9.55
N ARG A 230 -24.68 20.82 -9.84
CA ARG A 230 -25.64 21.27 -8.85
C ARG A 230 -26.58 20.12 -8.47
N LYS A 231 -26.70 19.82 -7.19
CA LYS A 231 -27.61 18.82 -6.62
C LYS A 231 -28.46 19.49 -5.56
N GLY A 232 -29.68 19.91 -5.95
CA GLY A 232 -30.51 20.73 -5.07
C GLY A 232 -29.85 22.08 -4.76
N PRO A 233 -29.64 22.42 -3.47
CA PRO A 233 -29.07 23.71 -3.08
C PRO A 233 -27.53 23.75 -3.15
N TYR A 234 -26.82 22.63 -3.32
CA TYR A 234 -25.36 22.56 -3.23
C TYR A 234 -24.68 21.99 -4.49
N TRP A 235 -23.38 22.22 -4.61
CA TRP A 235 -22.53 21.68 -5.65
C TRP A 235 -21.83 20.42 -5.17
N SER A 236 -21.82 19.38 -6.00
CA SER A 236 -21.21 18.10 -5.72
C SER A 236 -20.30 17.68 -6.87
N PRO A 237 -19.05 17.27 -6.61
CA PRO A 237 -18.21 16.73 -7.66
C PRO A 237 -18.76 15.38 -8.13
N THR A 238 -18.68 15.12 -9.42
CA THR A 238 -19.05 13.82 -9.99
C THR A 238 -17.84 12.96 -10.33
N LYS A 239 -16.63 13.54 -10.24
CA LYS A 239 -15.37 12.84 -10.36
C LYS A 239 -14.46 13.22 -9.19
N VAL A 240 -13.87 12.22 -8.56
CA VAL A 240 -12.86 12.39 -7.49
C VAL A 240 -11.70 11.46 -7.76
N THR A 241 -10.51 12.03 -7.88
CA THR A 241 -9.26 11.27 -7.98
C THR A 241 -8.57 11.30 -6.63
N ILE A 242 -8.35 10.13 -6.03
CA ILE A 242 -7.65 9.97 -4.77
C ILE A 242 -6.29 9.34 -5.09
N VAL A 243 -5.21 10.03 -4.74
CA VAL A 243 -3.84 9.51 -4.88
C VAL A 243 -3.30 9.25 -3.48
N GLN A 244 -3.00 8.01 -3.21
CA GLN A 244 -2.40 7.57 -1.95
C GLN A 244 -1.01 7.02 -2.23
N ALA A 245 -0.05 7.34 -1.36
CA ALA A 245 1.18 6.57 -1.31
C ALA A 245 1.04 5.53 -0.20
N SER A 246 1.17 4.32 -0.64
CA SER A 246 1.70 3.24 0.16
C SER A 246 3.08 2.90 -0.41
N TRP A 247 3.51 1.67 -0.34
CA TRP A 247 4.63 1.12 -1.13
C TRP A 247 4.47 1.36 -2.64
N THR A 248 3.24 1.42 -3.08
CA THR A 248 2.75 1.60 -4.44
C THR A 248 1.95 2.89 -4.50
N ILE A 249 2.12 3.69 -5.53
CA ILE A 249 1.22 4.83 -5.77
C ILE A 249 -0.12 4.27 -6.22
N ILE A 250 -1.11 4.38 -5.33
CA ILE A 250 -2.48 3.96 -5.56
C ILE A 250 -3.29 5.15 -6.01
N THR A 251 -3.91 5.04 -7.17
CA THR A 251 -4.83 6.06 -7.68
C THR A 251 -6.23 5.47 -7.80
N SER A 252 -7.19 6.05 -7.09
CA SER A 252 -8.61 5.73 -7.21
C SER A 252 -9.31 6.84 -7.98
N ASP A 253 -9.75 6.56 -9.20
CA ASP A 253 -10.54 7.47 -10.03
C ASP A 253 -12.02 7.11 -9.90
N LEU A 254 -12.75 7.84 -9.04
CA LEU A 254 -14.18 7.66 -8.82
C LEU A 254 -14.98 8.54 -9.77
N GLN A 255 -15.90 7.98 -10.53
CA GLN A 255 -16.64 8.67 -11.61
C GLN A 255 -18.16 8.67 -11.43
N SER A 256 -18.71 7.68 -10.75
CA SER A 256 -20.13 7.64 -10.38
C SER A 256 -20.22 7.78 -8.87
N ILE A 257 -20.58 8.96 -8.40
CA ILE A 257 -20.61 9.22 -6.96
C ILE A 257 -22.04 9.63 -6.56
N GLU A 258 -22.70 8.75 -5.83
CA GLU A 258 -24.00 8.99 -5.24
C GLU A 258 -23.85 9.33 -3.76
N ARG A 259 -24.51 10.39 -3.30
CA ARG A 259 -24.45 10.87 -1.92
C ARG A 259 -25.85 10.98 -1.34
N ASP A 260 -26.00 10.47 -0.13
CA ASP A 260 -27.17 10.65 0.71
C ASP A 260 -26.73 11.13 2.10
N PHE A 261 -27.29 12.25 2.53
CA PHE A 261 -26.97 12.87 3.81
C PHE A 261 -28.16 12.71 4.77
N ASP A 262 -27.84 12.64 6.06
CA ASP A 262 -28.80 12.50 7.16
C ASP A 262 -29.74 11.27 7.08
N GLY A 263 -29.29 10.25 6.33
CA GLY A 263 -29.90 8.93 6.36
C GLY A 263 -29.77 8.28 7.74
N ALA A 264 -30.78 7.49 8.14
CA ALA A 264 -30.76 6.80 9.43
C ALA A 264 -29.58 5.81 9.51
N LEU A 265 -28.60 6.10 10.38
CA LEU A 265 -27.50 5.22 10.75
C LEU A 265 -27.57 4.93 12.25
N SER A 266 -27.35 3.69 12.62
CA SER A 266 -27.35 3.21 14.01
C SER A 266 -25.94 2.80 14.47
N GLY A 267 -25.76 2.56 15.75
CA GLY A 267 -24.51 2.00 16.27
C GLY A 267 -24.15 0.63 15.66
N ALA A 268 -25.16 -0.15 15.28
CA ALA A 268 -24.98 -1.46 14.65
C ALA A 268 -24.37 -1.36 13.25
N ASP A 269 -24.55 -0.24 12.53
CA ASP A 269 -23.91 -0.01 11.22
C ASP A 269 -22.37 0.07 11.31
N PHE A 270 -21.84 0.29 12.49
CA PHE A 270 -20.40 0.48 12.77
C PHE A 270 -19.84 -0.54 13.77
N ALA A 271 -20.62 -1.58 14.09
CA ALA A 271 -20.16 -2.62 15.00
C ALA A 271 -19.14 -3.53 14.29
N PRO A 272 -17.91 -3.65 14.79
CA PRO A 272 -16.97 -4.60 14.24
C PRO A 272 -17.48 -6.01 14.53
N PRO A 273 -17.38 -6.96 13.59
CA PRO A 273 -17.73 -8.34 13.84
C PRO A 273 -16.89 -8.96 14.97
N THR A 274 -17.45 -9.94 15.70
CA THR A 274 -16.78 -10.56 16.85
C THR A 274 -15.40 -11.13 16.50
N VAL A 275 -15.26 -11.71 15.32
CA VAL A 275 -13.99 -12.26 14.81
C VAL A 275 -12.91 -11.16 14.70
N ALA A 276 -13.28 -9.93 14.32
CA ALA A 276 -12.35 -8.80 14.26
C ALA A 276 -11.76 -8.47 15.63
N ILE A 277 -12.57 -8.56 16.68
CA ILE A 277 -12.15 -8.26 18.04
C ILE A 277 -11.16 -9.31 18.56
N GLU A 278 -11.42 -10.58 18.30
CA GLU A 278 -10.54 -11.70 18.70
C GLU A 278 -9.20 -11.63 17.96
N PHE A 279 -9.23 -11.22 16.70
CA PHE A 279 -8.03 -11.06 15.87
C PHE A 279 -7.17 -9.87 16.33
N ALA A 280 -7.83 -8.77 16.68
CA ALA A 280 -7.22 -7.56 17.20
C ALA A 280 -6.34 -7.79 18.45
N GLN A 281 -6.60 -8.87 19.19
CA GLN A 281 -5.86 -9.21 20.40
C GLN A 281 -4.55 -9.97 20.13
N LYS A 282 -4.37 -10.54 18.94
CA LYS A 282 -3.17 -11.35 18.59
C LYS A 282 -1.97 -10.56 18.11
N GLY A 283 -2.18 -9.35 17.55
CA GLY A 283 -1.11 -8.48 17.03
C GLY A 283 -0.36 -9.05 15.82
N PHE A 284 0.54 -8.24 15.29
CA PHE A 284 1.48 -8.61 14.24
C PHE A 284 2.91 -8.59 14.81
N ASP A 285 3.18 -9.51 15.73
CA ASP A 285 4.51 -9.59 16.33
C ASP A 285 5.51 -10.20 15.34
N PHE A 286 6.66 -9.58 15.23
CA PHE A 286 7.80 -10.13 14.50
C PHE A 286 8.18 -11.48 15.13
N ARG A 287 8.11 -12.54 14.36
CA ARG A 287 8.37 -13.89 14.86
C ARG A 287 9.25 -14.67 13.89
N VAL A 288 10.28 -15.31 14.42
CA VAL A 288 11.11 -16.26 13.67
C VAL A 288 10.79 -17.67 14.13
N SER A 289 10.39 -18.53 13.20
CA SER A 289 10.07 -19.92 13.43
C SER A 289 10.98 -20.84 12.64
N LYS A 290 11.57 -21.83 13.28
CA LYS A 290 12.28 -22.91 12.58
C LYS A 290 11.23 -23.90 12.06
N VAL A 291 11.06 -23.95 10.73
CA VAL A 291 10.02 -24.77 10.09
C VAL A 291 10.52 -26.12 9.58
N ALA A 292 11.85 -26.25 9.38
CA ALA A 292 12.53 -27.49 9.09
C ALA A 292 14.01 -27.40 9.50
N PRO A 293 14.81 -28.48 9.47
CA PRO A 293 16.25 -28.40 9.65
C PRO A 293 16.84 -27.37 8.68
N ALA A 294 17.55 -26.36 9.22
CA ALA A 294 18.15 -25.25 8.46
C ALA A 294 17.17 -24.29 7.74
N VAL A 295 15.86 -24.44 7.85
CA VAL A 295 14.85 -23.58 7.21
C VAL A 295 14.09 -22.79 8.25
N TYR A 296 14.01 -21.48 8.04
CA TYR A 296 13.39 -20.55 8.97
C TYR A 296 12.38 -19.65 8.23
N PHE A 297 11.27 -19.39 8.89
CA PHE A 297 10.23 -18.49 8.42
C PHE A 297 10.13 -17.30 9.37
N ILE A 298 10.12 -16.10 8.80
CA ILE A 298 9.94 -14.85 9.52
C ILE A 298 8.56 -14.32 9.19
N GLU A 299 7.68 -14.35 10.18
CA GLU A 299 6.34 -13.78 10.08
C GLU A 299 6.36 -12.34 10.57
N ASN A 300 5.56 -11.51 9.92
CA ASN A 300 5.38 -10.11 10.28
C ASN A 300 6.70 -9.32 10.35
N ALA A 301 7.59 -9.54 9.39
CA ALA A 301 8.80 -8.76 9.25
C ALA A 301 8.49 -7.26 9.22
N SER A 302 7.40 -6.90 8.51
CA SER A 302 6.74 -5.60 8.57
C SER A 302 5.26 -5.83 8.34
N PHE A 303 4.42 -5.58 9.33
CA PHE A 303 3.01 -5.81 9.23
C PHE A 303 2.71 -7.31 8.94
N ASP A 304 2.06 -7.65 7.83
CA ASP A 304 1.80 -9.04 7.39
C ASP A 304 2.83 -9.57 6.38
N TYR A 305 3.89 -8.80 6.09
CA TYR A 305 4.94 -9.22 5.17
C TYR A 305 5.89 -10.21 5.81
N ASN A 306 6.22 -11.27 5.07
CA ASN A 306 7.04 -12.37 5.55
C ASN A 306 8.33 -12.51 4.75
N SER A 307 9.25 -13.31 5.29
CA SER A 307 10.48 -13.70 4.64
C SER A 307 10.83 -15.14 5.02
N MET A 308 11.58 -15.81 4.20
CA MET A 308 12.15 -17.13 4.51
C MET A 308 13.66 -17.10 4.35
N PHE A 309 14.40 -17.84 5.17
CA PHE A 309 15.81 -18.06 4.91
C PHE A 309 16.22 -19.50 5.16
N VAL A 310 17.28 -19.90 4.44
CA VAL A 310 17.88 -21.23 4.54
C VAL A 310 19.35 -21.07 4.94
N VAL A 311 19.75 -21.77 5.99
CA VAL A 311 21.10 -21.77 6.53
C VAL A 311 21.86 -22.97 5.95
N PHE A 312 22.68 -22.71 4.93
CA PHE A 312 23.61 -23.68 4.37
C PHE A 312 24.90 -23.77 5.22
N THR A 313 25.77 -24.72 4.90
CA THR A 313 27.01 -24.92 5.64
C THR A 313 27.86 -23.65 5.73
N ASP A 314 28.03 -22.93 4.62
CA ASP A 314 28.96 -21.79 4.53
C ASP A 314 28.27 -20.43 4.35
N TYR A 315 26.98 -20.38 4.17
CA TYR A 315 26.24 -19.14 3.89
C TYR A 315 24.75 -19.25 4.21
N VAL A 316 24.09 -18.11 4.13
CA VAL A 316 22.62 -18.00 4.21
C VAL A 316 22.09 -17.53 2.85
N LEU A 317 20.95 -18.12 2.42
CA LEU A 317 20.12 -17.63 1.33
C LEU A 317 18.81 -17.13 1.91
N VAL A 318 18.43 -15.91 1.52
CA VAL A 318 17.18 -15.27 1.97
C VAL A 318 16.22 -15.16 0.80
N VAL A 319 14.95 -15.43 1.04
CA VAL A 319 13.85 -15.23 0.11
C VAL A 319 13.00 -14.06 0.63
N GLU A 320 12.81 -13.06 -0.15
CA GLU A 320 12.19 -11.76 0.07
C GLU A 320 13.06 -10.69 0.73
N ALA A 321 12.97 -9.50 0.16
CA ALA A 321 13.47 -8.27 0.73
C ALA A 321 12.30 -7.31 0.99
N PRO A 322 11.40 -7.64 1.96
CA PRO A 322 10.09 -7.00 2.04
C PRO A 322 10.19 -5.54 2.47
N SER A 323 9.32 -4.76 1.89
CA SER A 323 8.89 -3.45 2.36
C SER A 323 9.96 -2.36 2.38
N SER A 324 10.99 -2.42 3.22
CA SER A 324 11.94 -1.32 3.43
C SER A 324 13.27 -1.80 3.98
N ASP A 325 14.26 -0.91 3.89
CA ASP A 325 15.58 -1.13 4.50
C ASP A 325 15.49 -1.43 6.00
N ASN A 326 14.60 -0.76 6.73
CA ASN A 326 14.41 -0.99 8.17
C ASN A 326 13.86 -2.41 8.43
N THR A 327 12.92 -2.86 7.61
CA THR A 327 12.38 -4.23 7.69
C THR A 327 13.46 -5.25 7.42
N SER A 328 14.18 -5.11 6.31
CA SER A 328 15.26 -6.02 5.95
C SER A 328 16.39 -6.01 6.98
N THR A 329 16.70 -4.87 7.59
CA THR A 329 17.70 -4.78 8.67
C THR A 329 17.28 -5.62 9.89
N LYS A 330 16.00 -5.62 10.26
CA LYS A 330 15.47 -6.49 11.34
C LYS A 330 15.59 -7.97 10.98
N VAL A 331 15.22 -8.31 9.75
CA VAL A 331 15.36 -9.68 9.23
C VAL A 331 16.80 -10.13 9.27
N MET A 332 17.75 -9.32 8.79
CA MET A 332 19.18 -9.61 8.79
C MET A 332 19.74 -9.76 10.21
N ALA A 333 19.31 -8.92 11.16
CA ALA A 333 19.70 -9.04 12.57
C ALA A 333 19.30 -10.41 13.15
N ALA A 334 18.08 -10.88 12.90
CA ALA A 334 17.63 -12.19 13.33
C ALA A 334 18.39 -13.33 12.64
N ILE A 335 18.75 -13.18 11.37
CA ILE A 335 19.58 -14.15 10.65
C ILE A 335 20.98 -14.25 11.27
N HIS A 336 21.63 -13.12 11.56
CA HIS A 336 22.96 -13.10 12.17
C HIS A 336 22.97 -13.67 13.59
N GLU A 337 21.87 -13.54 14.33
CA GLU A 337 21.71 -14.17 15.64
C GLU A 337 21.62 -15.71 15.52
N ILE A 338 20.87 -16.22 14.53
CA ILE A 338 20.63 -17.66 14.34
C ILE A 338 21.82 -18.35 13.65
N ALA A 339 22.48 -17.65 12.72
CA ALA A 339 23.61 -18.18 11.94
C ALA A 339 24.83 -17.27 12.06
N PRO A 340 25.44 -17.14 13.26
CA PRO A 340 26.54 -16.24 13.49
C PRO A 340 27.76 -16.59 12.62
N GLY A 341 28.35 -15.55 12.02
CA GLY A 341 29.53 -15.68 11.17
C GLY A 341 29.28 -16.19 9.74
N LYS A 342 28.05 -16.58 9.39
CA LYS A 342 27.72 -16.95 8.02
C LYS A 342 27.25 -15.72 7.23
N PRO A 343 27.85 -15.44 6.04
CA PRO A 343 27.41 -14.33 5.22
C PRO A 343 26.06 -14.63 4.58
N ILE A 344 25.23 -13.59 4.44
CA ILE A 344 24.06 -13.64 3.57
C ILE A 344 24.58 -13.53 2.12
N ARG A 345 24.74 -14.68 1.46
CA ARG A 345 25.32 -14.75 0.12
C ARG A 345 24.32 -14.45 -0.97
N TYR A 346 23.07 -14.85 -0.79
CA TYR A 346 22.02 -14.72 -1.80
C TYR A 346 20.77 -14.06 -1.20
N ILE A 347 20.19 -13.16 -1.98
CA ILE A 347 18.85 -12.62 -1.78
C ILE A 347 18.00 -12.89 -3.01
N VAL A 348 16.83 -13.46 -2.82
CA VAL A 348 15.89 -13.86 -3.86
C VAL A 348 14.60 -13.09 -3.69
N PRO A 349 14.46 -11.88 -4.26
CA PRO A 349 13.13 -11.26 -4.41
C PRO A 349 12.29 -12.16 -5.30
N THR A 350 11.07 -12.49 -4.87
CA THR A 350 10.22 -13.41 -5.63
C THR A 350 9.75 -12.81 -6.94
N HIS A 351 9.48 -11.50 -6.96
CA HIS A 351 9.11 -10.76 -8.16
C HIS A 351 9.44 -9.25 -8.00
N PHE A 352 9.11 -8.45 -9.00
CA PHE A 352 9.56 -7.05 -9.10
C PHE A 352 8.70 -6.05 -8.32
N HIS A 353 7.59 -6.43 -7.71
CA HIS A 353 6.75 -5.52 -6.97
C HIS A 353 7.50 -4.86 -5.81
N GLU A 354 7.18 -3.61 -5.55
CA GLU A 354 7.95 -2.77 -4.63
C GLU A 354 7.96 -3.31 -3.20
N ASP A 355 6.89 -3.94 -2.78
CA ASP A 355 6.76 -4.56 -1.46
C ASP A 355 7.63 -5.81 -1.27
N HIS A 356 8.12 -6.43 -2.34
CA HIS A 356 9.04 -7.58 -2.32
C HIS A 356 10.51 -7.21 -2.54
N ILE A 357 10.77 -6.00 -3.02
CA ILE A 357 12.13 -5.52 -3.30
C ILE A 357 12.53 -4.29 -2.48
N GLY A 358 11.60 -3.68 -1.75
CA GLY A 358 11.81 -2.39 -1.08
C GLY A 358 12.95 -2.37 -0.06
N GLY A 359 13.25 -3.50 0.54
CA GLY A 359 14.37 -3.68 1.47
C GLY A 359 15.66 -4.17 0.87
N LEU A 360 15.77 -4.26 -0.47
CA LEU A 360 16.93 -4.85 -1.16
C LEU A 360 18.25 -4.12 -0.85
N ARG A 361 18.19 -2.81 -0.63
CA ARG A 361 19.37 -1.98 -0.32
C ARG A 361 20.18 -2.52 0.87
N ALA A 362 19.51 -2.98 1.93
CA ALA A 362 20.17 -3.52 3.11
C ALA A 362 21.06 -4.72 2.77
N TYR A 363 20.55 -5.66 1.99
CA TYR A 363 21.30 -6.84 1.54
C TYR A 363 22.45 -6.47 0.58
N LEU A 364 22.24 -5.49 -0.28
CA LEU A 364 23.27 -5.01 -1.21
C LEU A 364 24.43 -4.32 -0.48
N ARG A 365 24.20 -3.68 0.66
CA ARG A 365 25.29 -3.14 1.51
C ARG A 365 26.22 -4.25 2.02
N GLU A 366 25.69 -5.42 2.35
CA GLU A 366 26.48 -6.60 2.70
C GLU A 366 27.12 -7.28 1.46
N GLY A 367 26.57 -7.06 0.28
CA GLY A 367 27.08 -7.61 -0.98
C GLY A 367 26.44 -8.92 -1.37
N ALA A 368 25.22 -9.19 -0.90
CA ALA A 368 24.46 -10.36 -1.28
C ALA A 368 24.18 -10.36 -2.79
N THR A 369 24.41 -11.50 -3.45
CA THR A 369 24.07 -11.72 -4.86
C THR A 369 22.56 -11.76 -5.01
N VAL A 370 22.02 -10.96 -5.93
CA VAL A 370 20.58 -10.95 -6.23
C VAL A 370 20.28 -12.05 -7.25
N VAL A 371 19.33 -12.92 -6.91
CA VAL A 371 18.83 -13.95 -7.80
C VAL A 371 17.48 -13.53 -8.35
N THR A 372 17.31 -13.49 -9.66
CA THR A 372 16.11 -12.97 -10.32
C THR A 372 15.71 -13.81 -11.53
N THR A 373 14.68 -13.42 -12.25
CA THR A 373 14.19 -14.09 -13.46
C THR A 373 14.59 -13.32 -14.73
N PRO A 374 14.53 -13.94 -15.93
CA PRO A 374 14.90 -13.26 -17.17
C PRO A 374 14.12 -11.97 -17.44
N GLY A 375 12.78 -11.99 -17.24
CA GLY A 375 11.92 -10.83 -17.47
C GLY A 375 12.15 -9.70 -16.49
N ASN A 376 12.61 -10.02 -15.27
CA ASN A 376 12.90 -9.04 -14.23
C ASN A 376 14.35 -8.53 -14.25
N PHE A 377 15.24 -9.15 -15.02
CA PHE A 377 16.69 -8.88 -15.00
C PHE A 377 17.02 -7.40 -15.23
N ARG A 378 16.51 -6.82 -16.32
CA ARG A 378 16.79 -5.41 -16.66
C ARG A 378 16.26 -4.44 -15.61
N PHE A 379 15.07 -4.72 -15.09
CA PHE A 379 14.49 -3.92 -14.02
C PHE A 379 15.37 -3.96 -12.77
N MET A 380 15.77 -5.15 -12.33
CA MET A 380 16.65 -5.32 -11.16
C MET A 380 17.99 -4.62 -11.34
N GLU A 381 18.59 -4.74 -12.52
CA GLU A 381 19.86 -4.04 -12.83
C GLU A 381 19.72 -2.52 -12.70
N MET A 382 18.67 -1.95 -13.26
CA MET A 382 18.39 -0.50 -13.16
C MET A 382 18.08 -0.10 -11.73
N PHE A 383 17.28 -0.89 -11.01
CA PHE A 383 16.91 -0.62 -9.63
C PHE A 383 18.15 -0.62 -8.71
N MET A 384 19.02 -1.63 -8.82
CA MET A 384 20.28 -1.69 -8.08
C MET A 384 21.20 -0.50 -8.38
N LYS A 385 21.32 -0.08 -9.65
CA LYS A 385 22.08 1.13 -10.03
C LYS A 385 21.48 2.40 -9.40
N LYS A 386 20.17 2.52 -9.36
CA LYS A 386 19.47 3.65 -8.69
C LYS A 386 19.76 3.64 -7.18
N LEU A 387 19.68 2.48 -6.51
CA LEU A 387 20.03 2.36 -5.10
C LEU A 387 21.48 2.77 -4.85
N LYS A 388 22.44 2.32 -5.68
CA LYS A 388 23.84 2.72 -5.61
C LYS A 388 24.07 4.22 -5.80
N ALA A 389 23.31 4.85 -6.69
CA ALA A 389 23.42 6.30 -6.94
C ALA A 389 23.00 7.14 -5.74
N THR A 390 22.06 6.63 -4.92
CA THR A 390 21.58 7.30 -3.70
C THR A 390 22.30 6.88 -2.43
N ASP A 391 23.02 5.75 -2.47
CA ASP A 391 23.74 5.20 -1.32
C ASP A 391 25.10 4.59 -1.73
N PRO A 392 26.21 5.31 -1.44
CA PRO A 392 27.56 4.84 -1.77
C PRO A 392 27.98 3.51 -1.11
N GLN A 393 27.32 3.07 -0.02
CA GLN A 393 27.62 1.81 0.65
C GLN A 393 27.05 0.60 -0.08
N VAL A 394 26.06 0.79 -0.95
CA VAL A 394 25.49 -0.27 -1.77
C VAL A 394 26.57 -0.84 -2.69
N LYS A 395 26.72 -2.15 -2.68
CA LYS A 395 27.56 -2.90 -3.63
C LYS A 395 26.69 -3.27 -4.85
N LEU A 396 27.33 -3.46 -5.99
CA LEU A 396 26.67 -3.97 -7.20
C LEU A 396 27.20 -5.38 -7.49
N PRO A 397 26.74 -6.41 -6.77
CA PRO A 397 27.09 -7.78 -7.08
C PRO A 397 26.53 -8.20 -8.45
N ALA A 398 27.00 -9.33 -8.97
CA ALA A 398 26.40 -9.91 -10.17
C ALA A 398 24.95 -10.30 -9.90
N LEU A 399 24.10 -10.13 -10.93
CA LEU A 399 22.77 -10.71 -10.96
C LEU A 399 22.84 -12.15 -11.47
N GLU A 400 22.21 -13.07 -10.77
CA GLU A 400 22.07 -14.45 -11.21
C GLU A 400 20.63 -14.72 -11.66
N VAL A 401 20.46 -15.42 -12.79
CA VAL A 401 19.17 -15.60 -13.43
C VAL A 401 18.68 -17.04 -13.28
N ILE A 402 17.41 -17.19 -12.91
CA ILE A 402 16.69 -18.46 -12.94
C ILE A 402 15.82 -18.46 -14.20
N ALA A 403 16.17 -19.21 -15.22
CA ALA A 403 15.32 -19.37 -16.40
C ALA A 403 14.05 -20.18 -16.05
N ASP A 404 14.23 -21.42 -15.62
CA ASP A 404 13.13 -22.30 -15.22
C ASP A 404 13.30 -22.79 -13.78
N LYS A 405 14.45 -23.38 -13.47
CA LYS A 405 14.76 -23.98 -12.18
C LYS A 405 16.22 -23.75 -11.79
N ARG A 406 16.46 -23.54 -10.50
CA ARG A 406 17.81 -23.55 -9.91
C ARG A 406 17.80 -24.29 -8.58
N ARG A 407 18.78 -25.17 -8.39
CA ARG A 407 18.96 -25.91 -7.14
C ARG A 407 20.16 -25.38 -6.36
N PHE A 408 19.95 -25.18 -5.07
CA PHE A 408 20.97 -24.95 -4.05
C PHE A 408 20.99 -26.16 -3.11
N SER A 409 22.16 -26.73 -2.87
CA SER A 409 22.31 -27.87 -1.96
C SER A 409 23.72 -27.93 -1.43
N ASP A 410 23.86 -28.32 -0.18
CA ASP A 410 25.18 -28.57 0.47
C ASP A 410 25.27 -29.99 1.07
N GLY A 411 24.30 -30.85 0.75
CA GLY A 411 24.21 -32.21 1.28
C GLY A 411 23.37 -32.29 2.59
N THR A 412 23.13 -31.17 3.28
CA THR A 412 22.32 -31.14 4.50
C THR A 412 20.90 -30.64 4.22
N VAL A 413 20.78 -29.66 3.34
CA VAL A 413 19.51 -29.09 2.89
C VAL A 413 19.54 -28.87 1.38
N THR A 414 18.37 -29.03 0.76
CA THR A 414 18.17 -28.72 -0.67
C THR A 414 17.03 -27.71 -0.80
N LEU A 415 17.31 -26.64 -1.53
CA LEU A 415 16.36 -25.62 -1.92
C LEU A 415 16.26 -25.59 -3.44
N ASP A 416 15.08 -25.82 -3.98
CA ASP A 416 14.76 -25.64 -5.40
C ASP A 416 14.02 -24.30 -5.59
N LEU A 417 14.56 -23.44 -6.43
CA LEU A 417 13.88 -22.23 -6.90
C LEU A 417 13.31 -22.48 -8.28
N PHE A 418 12.04 -22.13 -8.47
CA PHE A 418 11.36 -22.25 -9.76
C PHE A 418 10.89 -20.88 -10.22
N ASN A 419 11.10 -20.55 -11.49
CA ASN A 419 10.43 -19.43 -12.15
C ASN A 419 9.09 -19.92 -12.68
N VAL A 420 8.00 -19.38 -12.18
CA VAL A 420 6.64 -19.79 -12.55
C VAL A 420 5.81 -18.57 -13.01
N PRO A 421 5.04 -18.69 -14.09
CA PRO A 421 4.08 -17.68 -14.48
C PRO A 421 2.83 -17.76 -13.63
N SER A 422 2.22 -16.61 -13.39
CA SER A 422 0.92 -16.50 -12.72
C SER A 422 0.10 -15.35 -13.30
N THR A 423 -1.18 -15.26 -12.92
CA THR A 423 -1.99 -14.08 -13.25
C THR A 423 -1.65 -12.86 -12.40
N HIS A 424 -0.86 -13.05 -11.34
CA HIS A 424 -0.31 -11.97 -10.52
C HIS A 424 0.84 -11.27 -11.24
N VAL A 425 1.83 -12.05 -11.70
CA VAL A 425 2.98 -11.59 -12.49
C VAL A 425 3.40 -12.65 -13.51
N ASP A 426 3.99 -12.23 -14.63
CA ASP A 426 4.47 -13.13 -15.70
C ASP A 426 5.56 -14.09 -15.22
N GLU A 427 6.39 -13.64 -14.28
CA GLU A 427 7.51 -14.41 -13.74
C GLU A 427 7.62 -14.19 -12.23
N MET A 428 7.47 -15.27 -11.46
CA MET A 428 7.59 -15.28 -10.02
C MET A 428 8.49 -16.42 -9.57
N VAL A 429 9.40 -16.15 -8.64
CA VAL A 429 10.19 -17.20 -8.02
C VAL A 429 9.41 -17.80 -6.86
N VAL A 430 9.19 -19.09 -6.89
CA VAL A 430 8.79 -19.89 -5.74
C VAL A 430 9.96 -20.72 -5.23
N ALA A 431 10.06 -20.84 -3.92
CA ALA A 431 11.14 -21.59 -3.29
C ALA A 431 10.58 -22.86 -2.63
N PHE A 432 11.15 -24.02 -2.94
CA PHE A 432 10.66 -25.31 -2.49
C PHE A 432 11.74 -26.13 -1.78
N ILE A 433 11.43 -26.68 -0.63
CA ILE A 433 12.26 -27.60 0.15
C ILE A 433 11.71 -29.02 -0.05
N PRO A 434 12.29 -29.84 -0.94
CA PRO A 434 11.70 -31.12 -1.32
C PRO A 434 11.59 -32.15 -0.18
N SER A 435 12.58 -32.20 0.73
CA SER A 435 12.61 -33.13 1.88
C SER A 435 11.40 -32.92 2.80
N ASP A 436 10.97 -31.69 2.97
CA ASP A 436 9.98 -31.31 3.97
C ASP A 436 8.64 -30.93 3.34
N GLY A 437 8.56 -30.85 1.98
CA GLY A 437 7.34 -30.45 1.27
C GLY A 437 6.94 -29.02 1.58
N ILE A 438 7.91 -28.13 1.86
CA ILE A 438 7.67 -26.73 2.19
C ILE A 438 7.83 -25.89 0.92
N VAL A 439 6.85 -25.05 0.61
CA VAL A 439 6.94 -24.06 -0.45
C VAL A 439 6.77 -22.65 0.11
N TYR A 440 7.67 -21.73 -0.30
CA TYR A 440 7.44 -20.31 -0.15
C TYR A 440 6.76 -19.80 -1.42
N ALA A 441 5.53 -19.33 -1.28
CA ALA A 441 4.61 -19.08 -2.40
C ALA A 441 4.43 -17.60 -2.74
N ALA A 442 5.19 -16.71 -2.14
CA ALA A 442 5.06 -15.25 -2.33
C ALA A 442 3.60 -14.77 -2.23
N ASP A 443 3.13 -14.00 -3.20
CA ASP A 443 1.76 -13.48 -3.29
C ASP A 443 0.79 -14.44 -3.97
N GLY A 444 1.30 -15.53 -4.49
CA GLY A 444 0.47 -16.47 -5.21
C GLY A 444 -0.43 -17.33 -4.32
N LEU A 445 -0.11 -17.47 -3.05
CA LEU A 445 -0.95 -18.12 -2.05
C LEU A 445 -0.85 -17.36 -0.73
N THR A 446 -1.93 -16.75 -0.33
CA THR A 446 -2.05 -16.09 0.96
C THR A 446 -3.08 -16.82 1.80
N ARG A 447 -2.70 -17.16 3.04
CA ARG A 447 -3.67 -17.66 4.01
C ARG A 447 -4.22 -16.49 4.78
N ASP A 448 -5.44 -16.12 4.46
CA ASP A 448 -6.17 -15.18 5.29
C ASP A 448 -6.66 -15.87 6.57
N PHE A 449 -6.70 -15.12 7.63
CA PHE A 449 -7.14 -15.62 8.94
C PHE A 449 -8.64 -15.86 8.97
N GLY A 450 -9.07 -17.10 8.92
CA GLY A 450 -10.49 -17.45 8.99
C GLY A 450 -10.83 -18.72 8.22
N PRO A 451 -12.11 -19.07 8.10
CA PRO A 451 -12.52 -20.19 7.27
C PRO A 451 -12.11 -19.94 5.84
N TRP A 452 -11.60 -20.98 5.18
CA TRP A 452 -11.11 -20.90 3.82
C TRP A 452 -12.18 -20.36 2.87
N ARG A 453 -11.81 -19.31 2.17
CA ARG A 453 -12.60 -18.67 1.14
C ARG A 453 -12.37 -19.31 -0.24
N ARG A 454 -13.16 -18.92 -1.22
CA ARG A 454 -12.89 -19.31 -2.61
C ARG A 454 -11.54 -18.74 -3.07
N PRO A 455 -10.66 -19.55 -3.67
CA PRO A 455 -9.40 -19.11 -4.19
C PRO A 455 -9.55 -18.00 -5.23
N THR A 456 -8.67 -17.02 -5.20
CA THR A 456 -8.56 -15.97 -6.23
C THR A 456 -8.08 -16.55 -7.55
N ILE A 457 -8.13 -15.76 -8.62
CA ILE A 457 -7.57 -16.15 -9.93
C ILE A 457 -6.05 -16.38 -9.83
N ASP A 458 -5.35 -15.54 -9.05
CA ASP A 458 -3.90 -15.61 -8.87
C ASP A 458 -3.52 -16.91 -8.15
N GLU A 459 -4.24 -17.27 -7.10
CA GLU A 459 -4.03 -18.49 -6.34
C GLU A 459 -4.31 -19.73 -7.17
N ARG A 460 -5.42 -19.75 -7.91
CA ARG A 460 -5.71 -20.86 -8.83
C ARG A 460 -4.65 -21.04 -9.91
N SER A 461 -4.12 -19.91 -10.41
CA SER A 461 -3.04 -19.91 -11.39
C SER A 461 -1.78 -20.58 -10.82
N LEU A 462 -1.34 -20.16 -9.64
CA LEU A 462 -0.13 -20.70 -9.02
C LEU A 462 -0.26 -22.18 -8.64
N VAL A 463 -1.42 -22.60 -8.09
CA VAL A 463 -1.63 -24.01 -7.75
C VAL A 463 -1.59 -24.93 -9.00
N ARG A 464 -2.07 -24.43 -10.14
CA ARG A 464 -1.90 -25.18 -11.41
C ARG A 464 -0.42 -25.40 -11.75
N GLN A 465 0.43 -24.36 -11.54
CA GLN A 465 1.87 -24.49 -11.74
C GLN A 465 2.48 -25.53 -10.78
N PHE A 466 2.10 -25.54 -9.51
CA PHE A 466 2.56 -26.52 -8.55
C PHE A 466 2.18 -27.97 -8.96
N LYS A 467 0.96 -28.16 -9.43
CA LYS A 467 0.49 -29.46 -9.96
C LYS A 467 1.29 -29.88 -11.21
N GLN A 468 1.57 -28.96 -12.14
CA GLN A 468 2.37 -29.22 -13.34
C GLN A 468 3.83 -29.56 -13.01
N LEU A 469 4.40 -28.94 -11.98
CA LEU A 469 5.75 -29.22 -11.49
C LEU A 469 5.83 -30.51 -10.64
N GLY A 470 4.70 -31.10 -10.30
CA GLY A 470 4.62 -32.31 -9.47
C GLY A 470 5.15 -32.12 -8.04
N LEU A 471 4.95 -30.92 -7.46
CA LEU A 471 5.43 -30.62 -6.11
C LEU A 471 4.56 -31.28 -5.06
N ASP A 472 5.17 -32.08 -4.17
CA ASP A 472 4.52 -32.64 -2.97
C ASP A 472 4.52 -31.61 -1.87
N ILE A 473 3.50 -30.73 -1.85
CA ILE A 473 3.41 -29.60 -0.92
C ILE A 473 2.62 -30.00 0.32
N ARG A 474 3.27 -29.89 1.48
CA ARG A 474 2.69 -30.13 2.81
C ARG A 474 2.55 -28.88 3.65
N THR A 475 3.35 -27.86 3.38
CA THR A 475 3.32 -26.58 4.06
C THR A 475 3.52 -25.43 3.08
N VAL A 476 2.70 -24.40 3.19
CA VAL A 476 2.87 -23.16 2.43
C VAL A 476 3.30 -22.05 3.36
N LEU A 477 4.38 -21.40 3.01
CA LEU A 477 4.86 -20.17 3.61
C LEU A 477 4.53 -19.03 2.65
N PRO A 478 3.54 -18.17 2.97
CA PRO A 478 3.13 -17.09 2.08
C PRO A 478 4.02 -15.85 2.24
N GLY A 479 4.02 -14.97 1.24
CA GLY A 479 4.58 -13.62 1.36
C GLY A 479 3.79 -12.74 2.33
N HIS A 480 2.49 -13.01 2.46
CA HIS A 480 1.57 -12.31 3.35
C HIS A 480 0.74 -13.28 4.19
N GLY A 481 0.56 -12.94 5.48
CA GLY A 481 -0.26 -13.74 6.39
C GLY A 481 0.45 -14.96 6.98
N PRO A 482 -0.26 -15.81 7.74
CA PRO A 482 0.33 -16.93 8.47
C PRO A 482 0.67 -18.12 7.58
N ALA A 483 1.62 -18.95 8.02
CA ALA A 483 1.93 -20.22 7.40
C ALA A 483 0.70 -21.15 7.34
N ALA A 484 0.53 -21.86 6.25
CA ALA A 484 -0.51 -22.89 6.08
C ALA A 484 0.05 -24.28 6.40
N THR A 485 -0.66 -25.02 7.25
CA THR A 485 -0.34 -26.40 7.61
C THR A 485 -0.74 -27.37 6.50
N GLN A 486 -0.33 -28.63 6.58
CA GLN A 486 -0.77 -29.68 5.64
C GLN A 486 -2.29 -29.78 5.56
N GLN A 487 -2.99 -29.73 6.67
CA GLN A 487 -4.45 -29.78 6.69
C GLN A 487 -5.07 -28.60 5.93
N ASP A 488 -4.50 -27.41 6.08
CA ASP A 488 -4.91 -26.19 5.38
C ASP A 488 -4.69 -26.36 3.86
N VAL A 489 -3.54 -26.88 3.47
CA VAL A 489 -3.19 -27.14 2.05
C VAL A 489 -4.17 -28.12 1.42
N GLU A 490 -4.46 -29.24 2.09
CA GLU A 490 -5.41 -30.23 1.60
C GLU A 490 -6.84 -29.68 1.44
N GLN A 491 -7.25 -28.83 2.39
CA GLN A 491 -8.56 -28.16 2.30
C GLN A 491 -8.59 -27.17 1.12
N TYR A 492 -7.51 -26.43 0.94
CA TYR A 492 -7.40 -25.42 -0.10
C TYR A 492 -7.40 -26.06 -1.51
N TRP A 493 -6.68 -27.18 -1.69
CA TRP A 493 -6.67 -27.92 -2.96
C TRP A 493 -8.07 -28.42 -3.33
N ARG A 494 -8.88 -28.86 -2.35
CA ARG A 494 -10.27 -29.24 -2.59
C ARG A 494 -11.14 -28.08 -3.09
N LEU A 495 -10.90 -26.87 -2.62
CA LEU A 495 -11.63 -25.67 -3.07
C LEU A 495 -11.25 -25.22 -4.48
N ILE A 496 -10.02 -25.49 -4.90
CA ILE A 496 -9.55 -25.16 -6.26
C ILE A 496 -10.15 -26.09 -7.31
N ASP A 497 -10.39 -27.33 -6.95
CA ASP A 497 -10.91 -28.36 -7.88
C ASP A 497 -12.44 -28.28 -8.04
N GLN A 498 -13.15 -27.44 -7.27
CA GLN A 498 -14.57 -27.12 -7.41
C GLN A 498 -14.81 -25.91 -8.33
#